data_9709809fb6a40ab54702f2e6bf901fc0
#
_entry.id   9709809fb6a40ab54702f2e6bf901fc0
#
_cell.length_a   1.000
_cell.length_b   1.000
_cell.length_c   1.000
_cell.angle_alpha   90.00
_cell.angle_beta   90.00
_cell.angle_gamma   90.00
#
_symmetry.space_group_name_H-M   'P 1'
#
loop_
_entity.id
_entity.type
_entity.pdbx_description
1 polymer ?
#
loop_
_entity_poly.entity_id
_entity_poly.type
_entity_poly.pdbx_seq_one_letter_code
_entity_poly.pdbx_strand_id
1 'polypeptide(L)' 'MTTIKDDYGKEYEVSDLKAFKSHLEKYHAKNGRGDGSLHEESGYWIRVTEDFYDYIMSL' A
#
# COMPACT_ATOMS: atom_id res chain seq x y z
N MET A 1 9.50 0.22 12.43
CA MET A 1 9.23 0.24 11.00
C MET A 1 8.34 -0.92 10.63
N THR A 2 7.57 -0.77 9.58
CA THR A 2 6.58 -1.77 9.16
C THR A 2 7.07 -2.47 7.91
N THR A 3 7.04 -3.80 7.92
CA THR A 3 7.41 -4.59 6.74
C THR A 3 6.14 -5.23 6.18
N ILE A 4 5.95 -5.09 4.88
CA ILE A 4 4.83 -5.69 4.16
C ILE A 4 5.39 -6.48 2.97
N LYS A 5 4.56 -7.32 2.35
CA LYS A 5 4.96 -8.05 1.17
C LYS A 5 4.27 -7.48 -0.06
N ASP A 6 5.01 -7.40 -1.15
CA ASP A 6 4.45 -7.00 -2.43
C ASP A 6 3.74 -8.18 -3.10
N ASP A 7 3.22 -7.97 -4.33
CA ASP A 7 2.48 -9.01 -5.06
C ASP A 7 3.34 -10.23 -5.40
N TYR A 8 4.66 -10.07 -5.40
CA TYR A 8 5.60 -11.15 -5.69
C TYR A 8 6.20 -11.76 -4.44
N GLY A 9 5.72 -11.40 -3.27
CA GLY A 9 6.21 -11.93 -2.01
C GLY A 9 7.49 -11.30 -1.50
N LYS A 10 7.96 -10.22 -2.13
CA LYS A 10 9.14 -9.49 -1.67
C LYS A 10 8.80 -8.66 -0.45
N GLU A 11 9.70 -8.64 0.52
CA GLU A 11 9.52 -7.80 1.69
C GLU A 11 9.80 -6.33 1.35
N TYR A 12 8.84 -5.48 1.64
CA TYR A 12 8.94 -4.04 1.46
C TYR A 12 8.90 -3.37 2.82
N GLU A 13 9.95 -2.65 3.17
CA GLU A 13 10.04 -1.97 4.45
C GLU A 13 9.50 -0.55 4.31
N VAL A 14 8.45 -0.25 5.07
CA VAL A 14 7.81 1.06 5.07
C VAL A 14 8.47 1.89 6.16
N SER A 15 9.37 2.80 5.78
CA SER A 15 10.10 3.64 6.73
C SER A 15 9.22 4.74 7.34
N ASP A 16 8.22 5.21 6.60
CA ASP A 16 7.28 6.22 7.07
C ASP A 16 5.86 5.78 6.76
N LEU A 17 5.27 5.07 7.70
CA LEU A 17 3.93 4.51 7.54
C LEU A 17 2.87 5.59 7.33
N LYS A 18 3.00 6.71 8.02
CA LYS A 18 2.05 7.81 7.88
C LYS A 18 2.06 8.39 6.47
N ALA A 19 3.25 8.61 5.91
CA ALA A 19 3.38 9.09 4.54
C ALA A 19 2.87 8.06 3.54
N PHE A 20 3.13 6.78 3.79
CA PHE A 20 2.64 5.71 2.93
C PHE A 20 1.12 5.64 2.92
N LYS A 21 0.49 5.74 4.09
CA LYS A 21 -0.97 5.78 4.19
C LYS A 21 -1.55 6.96 3.42
N SER A 22 -0.94 8.15 3.58
CA SER A 22 -1.37 9.35 2.85
C SER A 22 -1.26 9.16 1.34
N HIS A 23 -0.18 8.53 0.88
CA HIS A 23 0.02 8.25 -0.53
C HIS A 23 -1.08 7.33 -1.08
N LEU A 24 -1.38 6.25 -0.36
CA LEU A 24 -2.43 5.32 -0.77
C LEU A 24 -3.79 6.01 -0.81
N GLU A 25 -4.09 6.81 0.20
CA GLU A 25 -5.35 7.52 0.29
C GLU A 25 -5.53 8.52 -0.84
N LYS A 26 -4.44 9.16 -1.25
CA LYS A 26 -4.47 10.20 -2.28
C LYS A 26 -4.48 9.64 -3.70
N TYR A 27 -3.71 8.57 -3.95
CA TYR A 27 -3.46 8.09 -5.31
C TYR A 27 -4.05 6.71 -5.61
N HIS A 28 -4.35 5.93 -4.60
CA HIS A 28 -4.76 4.52 -4.75
C HIS A 28 -6.08 4.20 -4.06
N ALA A 29 -6.83 5.23 -3.70
CA ALA A 29 -8.11 5.04 -3.03
C ALA A 29 -9.24 5.73 -3.77
N LYS A 30 -10.42 5.10 -3.69
CA LYS A 30 -11.65 5.66 -4.23
C LYS A 30 -12.75 5.38 -3.20
N ASN A 31 -13.50 6.44 -2.85
CA ASN A 31 -14.57 6.33 -1.85
C ASN A 31 -14.05 5.80 -0.50
N GLY A 32 -12.82 6.16 -0.13
CA GLY A 32 -12.24 5.76 1.13
C GLY A 32 -11.69 4.34 1.20
N ARG A 33 -11.57 3.65 0.06
CA ARG A 33 -11.07 2.28 -0.02
C ARG A 33 -10.11 2.13 -1.19
N GLY A 34 -9.32 1.06 -1.18
CA GLY A 34 -8.41 0.76 -2.27
C GLY A 34 -9.15 0.61 -3.59
N ASP A 35 -8.61 1.22 -4.64
CA ASP A 35 -9.25 1.23 -5.96
C ASP A 35 -8.75 0.13 -6.89
N GLY A 36 -7.85 -0.72 -6.41
CA GLY A 36 -7.26 -1.79 -7.20
C GLY A 36 -6.13 -1.36 -8.11
N SER A 37 -5.69 -0.10 -8.01
CA SER A 37 -4.59 0.38 -8.83
C SER A 37 -3.26 -0.21 -8.36
N LEU A 38 -2.27 -0.18 -9.26
CA LEU A 38 -0.94 -0.72 -8.98
C LEU A 38 -0.04 0.38 -8.43
N HIS A 39 0.56 0.10 -7.27
CA HIS A 39 1.61 0.94 -6.71
C HIS A 39 2.96 0.29 -7.02
N GLU A 40 3.78 0.97 -7.80
CA GLU A 40 5.11 0.49 -8.14
C GLU A 40 6.15 1.46 -7.60
N GLU A 41 7.09 0.94 -6.81
CA GLU A 41 8.17 1.74 -6.23
C GLU A 41 9.40 0.88 -6.02
N SER A 42 10.54 1.34 -6.50
CA SER A 42 11.84 0.67 -6.30
C SER A 42 11.83 -0.82 -6.65
N GLY A 43 11.10 -1.19 -7.69
CA GLY A 43 11.00 -2.58 -8.13
C GLY A 43 9.96 -3.41 -7.39
N TYR A 44 9.23 -2.81 -6.46
CA TYR A 44 8.14 -3.48 -5.76
C TYR A 44 6.82 -3.22 -6.49
N TRP A 45 5.99 -4.25 -6.59
CA TRP A 45 4.72 -4.21 -7.29
C TRP A 45 3.61 -4.56 -6.31
N ILE A 46 2.84 -3.57 -5.91
CA ILE A 46 1.79 -3.73 -4.91
C ILE A 46 0.47 -3.26 -5.49
N ARG A 47 -0.46 -4.19 -5.64
CA ARG A 47 -1.81 -3.84 -6.07
C ARG A 47 -2.62 -3.43 -4.83
N VAL A 48 -3.11 -2.21 -4.85
CA VAL A 48 -3.84 -1.66 -3.72
C VAL A 48 -5.31 -2.06 -3.82
N THR A 49 -5.59 -3.30 -3.44
CA THR A 49 -6.96 -3.81 -3.36
C THR A 49 -7.65 -3.25 -2.13
N GLU A 50 -8.96 -3.45 -2.02
CA GLU A 50 -9.71 -3.04 -0.84
C GLU A 50 -9.14 -3.70 0.43
N ASP A 51 -8.84 -4.99 0.36
CA ASP A 51 -8.28 -5.73 1.49
C ASP A 51 -6.91 -5.20 1.89
N PHE A 52 -6.05 -4.94 0.91
CA PHE A 52 -4.72 -4.39 1.18
C PHE A 52 -4.81 -3.02 1.82
N TYR A 53 -5.68 -2.17 1.28
CA TYR A 53 -5.91 -0.83 1.81
C TYR A 53 -6.37 -0.89 3.26
N ASP A 54 -7.36 -1.73 3.54
CA ASP A 54 -7.87 -1.90 4.91
C ASP A 54 -6.77 -2.41 5.85
N TYR A 55 -5.95 -3.34 5.37
CA TYR A 55 -4.83 -3.87 6.16
C TYR A 55 -3.85 -2.75 6.53
N ILE A 56 -3.44 -1.94 5.55
CA ILE A 56 -2.48 -0.85 5.79
C ILE A 56 -3.07 0.20 6.73
N MET A 57 -4.33 0.56 6.54
CA MET A 57 -4.97 1.58 7.37
C MET A 57 -5.16 1.12 8.82
N SER A 58 -5.13 -0.18 9.06
CA SER A 58 -5.23 -0.73 10.42
C SER A 58 -3.91 -0.77 11.19
N LEU A 59 -2.81 -0.48 10.53
CA LEU A 59 -1.47 -0.53 11.15
C LEU A 59 -1.18 0.65 12.06
#